data_64e13e5d9e544e30ff98040a6260ff79
#
_entry.id   64e13e5d9e544e30ff98040a6260ff79
#
_cell.length_a   1.000
_cell.length_b   1.000
_cell.length_c   1.000
_cell.angle_alpha   90.00
_cell.angle_beta   90.00
_cell.angle_gamma   90.00
#
_symmetry.space_group_name_H-M   'P 1'
#
loop_
_entity.id
_entity.type
_entity.pdbx_description
1 polymer ?
#
loop_
_entity_poly.entity_id
_entity_poly.type
_entity_poly.pdbx_seq_one_letter_code
_entity_poly.pdbx_strand_id
1 'polypeptide(L)'
;MKRIYFVALLLLTSLLCVSCGTCKNSSKINLASLDGSSWELTHMDGIEINEDAFQTATISISGARISGQAACNSYGGECIMHSDGRIKIGDMMSTLMDCHNMMYESIFLAALQEAKAFRMDGANTLKLYSTHDASGQPSLT
;
A
#
# COMPACT_ATOMS: atom_id res chain seq x y z
N MET A 1 -38.91 9.36 -51.72
CA MET A 1 -37.46 9.10 -51.53
C MET A 1 -36.78 10.00 -50.50
N LYS A 2 -37.33 11.14 -50.07
CA LYS A 2 -36.71 12.01 -49.04
C LYS A 2 -36.86 11.51 -47.59
N ARG A 3 -37.81 10.64 -47.29
CA ARG A 3 -38.07 10.13 -45.91
C ARG A 3 -37.12 9.05 -45.44
N ILE A 4 -36.47 8.35 -46.33
CA ILE A 4 -35.57 7.24 -46.02
C ILE A 4 -34.19 7.77 -45.53
N TYR A 5 -33.74 8.89 -46.05
CA TYR A 5 -32.49 9.53 -45.66
C TYR A 5 -32.54 10.15 -44.26
N PHE A 6 -33.72 10.61 -43.81
CA PHE A 6 -33.88 11.14 -42.45
C PHE A 6 -33.81 10.06 -41.38
N VAL A 7 -34.34 8.90 -41.65
CA VAL A 7 -34.28 7.76 -40.69
C VAL A 7 -32.87 7.17 -40.64
N ALA A 8 -32.15 7.11 -41.78
CA ALA A 8 -30.76 6.67 -41.81
C ALA A 8 -29.81 7.63 -41.10
N LEU A 9 -30.06 8.96 -41.18
CA LEU A 9 -29.25 9.96 -40.53
C LEU A 9 -29.48 9.97 -38.99
N LEU A 10 -30.69 9.67 -38.51
CA LEU A 10 -31.00 9.56 -37.08
C LEU A 10 -30.43 8.28 -36.44
N LEU A 11 -30.25 7.21 -37.20
CA LEU A 11 -29.61 5.96 -36.72
C LEU A 11 -28.09 6.06 -36.66
N LEU A 12 -27.48 6.97 -37.41
CA LEU A 12 -26.01 7.12 -37.40
C LEU A 12 -25.50 8.02 -36.24
N THR A 13 -26.37 8.81 -35.61
CA THR A 13 -26.02 9.71 -34.51
C THR A 13 -26.11 9.08 -33.14
N SER A 14 -26.65 7.86 -33.02
CA SER A 14 -26.82 7.17 -31.73
C SER A 14 -25.60 6.31 -31.30
N LEU A 15 -24.52 6.24 -32.11
CA LEU A 15 -23.39 5.35 -31.86
C LEU A 15 -22.15 6.03 -31.20
N LEU A 16 -22.25 7.28 -30.78
CA LEU A 16 -21.10 8.05 -30.29
C LEU A 16 -21.13 8.37 -28.77
N CYS A 17 -21.96 7.74 -27.97
CA CYS A 17 -22.02 7.98 -26.52
C CYS A 17 -21.69 6.74 -25.69
N VAL A 18 -20.68 5.95 -26.06
CA VAL A 18 -20.05 5.00 -25.13
C VAL A 18 -18.63 5.47 -24.82
N SER A 19 -18.52 6.69 -24.30
CA SER A 19 -17.38 7.05 -23.46
C SER A 19 -17.69 6.58 -22.05
N CYS A 20 -17.51 5.28 -21.81
CA CYS A 20 -17.48 4.73 -20.48
C CYS A 20 -16.17 5.22 -19.85
N GLY A 21 -16.20 6.43 -19.29
CA GLY A 21 -15.18 6.85 -18.33
C GLY A 21 -15.19 5.82 -17.22
N THR A 22 -14.16 4.99 -17.15
CA THR A 22 -13.91 4.13 -16.02
C THR A 22 -13.71 5.06 -14.81
N CYS A 23 -14.79 5.36 -14.11
CA CYS A 23 -14.70 5.90 -12.76
C CYS A 23 -13.96 4.83 -11.97
N LYS A 24 -12.67 5.03 -11.72
CA LYS A 24 -11.97 4.33 -10.64
C LYS A 24 -12.72 4.70 -9.38
N ASN A 25 -13.64 3.84 -8.98
CA ASN A 25 -14.27 3.89 -7.67
C ASN A 25 -13.12 3.66 -6.67
N SER A 26 -12.53 4.75 -6.20
CA SER A 26 -11.60 4.72 -5.09
C SER A 26 -12.45 4.42 -3.85
N SER A 27 -12.70 3.15 -3.59
CA SER A 27 -13.35 2.72 -2.37
C SER A 27 -12.47 3.21 -1.20
N LYS A 28 -13.05 4.04 -0.34
CA LYS A 28 -12.35 4.54 0.84
C LYS A 28 -11.97 3.35 1.72
N ILE A 29 -10.71 3.30 2.14
CA ILE A 29 -10.22 2.26 3.04
C ILE A 29 -10.77 2.54 4.44
N ASN A 30 -11.29 1.51 5.09
CA ASN A 30 -11.75 1.60 6.47
C ASN A 30 -10.54 1.59 7.42
N LEU A 31 -10.12 2.76 7.87
CA LEU A 31 -8.98 2.88 8.80
C LEU A 31 -9.23 2.24 10.17
N ALA A 32 -10.49 2.12 10.59
CA ALA A 32 -10.80 1.49 11.87
C ALA A 32 -10.46 -0.02 11.89
N SER A 33 -10.38 -0.67 10.73
CA SER A 33 -9.95 -2.07 10.65
C SER A 33 -8.42 -2.24 10.75
N LEU A 34 -7.67 -1.16 10.60
CA LEU A 34 -6.22 -1.16 10.74
C LEU A 34 -5.78 -0.76 12.14
N ASP A 35 -6.63 -0.06 12.89
CA ASP A 35 -6.31 0.33 14.27
C ASP A 35 -6.28 -0.89 15.19
N GLY A 36 -5.17 -1.04 15.92
CA GLY A 36 -4.90 -2.23 16.75
C GLY A 36 -4.46 -3.47 15.95
N SER A 37 -4.19 -3.35 14.64
CA SER A 37 -3.74 -4.47 13.83
C SER A 37 -2.25 -4.73 13.96
N SER A 38 -1.86 -6.00 13.72
CA SER A 38 -0.46 -6.42 13.63
C SER A 38 -0.25 -7.25 12.37
N TRP A 39 0.86 -7.01 11.68
CA TRP A 39 1.21 -7.57 10.38
C TRP A 39 2.59 -8.17 10.43
N GLU A 40 2.79 -9.27 9.73
CA GLU A 40 4.06 -9.94 9.56
C GLU A 40 4.56 -9.75 8.12
N LEU A 41 5.86 -9.48 7.96
CA LEU A 41 6.45 -9.27 6.64
C LEU A 41 6.54 -10.59 5.89
N THR A 42 5.98 -10.62 4.68
CA THR A 42 6.02 -11.79 3.78
C THR A 42 6.76 -11.51 2.48
N HIS A 43 6.93 -10.25 2.11
CA HIS A 43 7.63 -9.86 0.89
C HIS A 43 8.26 -8.48 1.03
N MET A 44 9.48 -8.34 0.50
CA MET A 44 10.19 -7.06 0.35
C MET A 44 10.78 -6.99 -1.06
N ASP A 45 10.49 -5.90 -1.78
CA ASP A 45 10.90 -5.73 -3.17
C ASP A 45 12.43 -5.79 -3.32
N GLY A 46 12.90 -6.58 -4.29
CA GLY A 46 14.31 -6.77 -4.57
C GLY A 46 15.08 -7.64 -3.57
N ILE A 47 14.42 -8.20 -2.55
CA ILE A 47 15.05 -9.04 -1.53
C ILE A 47 14.32 -10.38 -1.44
N GLU A 48 15.08 -11.48 -1.57
CA GLU A 48 14.56 -12.80 -1.22
C GLU A 48 14.52 -12.93 0.31
N ILE A 49 13.31 -13.01 0.84
CA ILE A 49 13.09 -13.28 2.26
C ILE A 49 13.33 -14.77 2.47
N ASN A 50 14.41 -15.11 3.14
CA ASN A 50 14.56 -16.46 3.68
C ASN A 50 14.01 -16.47 5.12
N GLU A 51 13.42 -17.59 5.51
CA GLU A 51 12.76 -17.74 6.80
C GLU A 51 13.69 -17.39 7.99
N ASP A 52 15.00 -17.58 7.85
CA ASP A 52 15.97 -17.31 8.90
C ASP A 52 16.28 -15.79 9.07
N ALA A 53 16.11 -15.00 8.03
CA ALA A 53 16.48 -13.58 8.05
C ALA A 53 15.37 -12.65 8.54
N PHE A 54 14.09 -13.02 8.32
CA PHE A 54 12.93 -12.14 8.57
C PHE A 54 11.83 -12.72 9.44
N GLN A 55 12.08 -13.81 10.13
CA GLN A 55 11.09 -14.50 10.99
C GLN A 55 10.39 -13.59 12.02
N THR A 56 10.86 -12.36 12.22
CA THR A 56 10.35 -11.46 13.25
C THR A 56 10.01 -10.06 12.78
N ALA A 57 10.14 -9.76 11.48
CA ALA A 57 9.78 -8.41 11.01
C ALA A 57 8.27 -8.21 11.04
N THR A 58 7.82 -7.32 11.90
CA THR A 58 6.40 -7.06 12.16
C THR A 58 6.08 -5.58 12.10
N ILE A 59 4.83 -5.25 11.77
CA ILE A 59 4.26 -3.90 11.82
C ILE A 59 3.02 -3.95 12.68
N SER A 60 2.95 -3.14 13.71
CA SER A 60 1.75 -2.89 14.51
C SER A 60 1.29 -1.46 14.32
N ILE A 61 0.01 -1.26 14.05
CA ILE A 61 -0.61 0.05 13.84
C ILE A 61 -1.57 0.31 14.99
N SER A 62 -1.39 1.44 15.69
CA SER A 62 -2.29 1.84 16.77
C SER A 62 -2.45 3.36 16.79
N GLY A 63 -3.64 3.84 16.47
CA GLY A 63 -3.93 5.26 16.31
C GLY A 63 -3.00 5.91 15.26
N ALA A 64 -2.26 6.92 15.69
CA ALA A 64 -1.27 7.63 14.86
C ALA A 64 0.16 7.10 15.04
N ARG A 65 0.33 5.84 15.43
CA ARG A 65 1.64 5.23 15.69
C ARG A 65 1.82 3.94 14.92
N ILE A 66 3.05 3.72 14.49
CA ILE A 66 3.56 2.47 13.95
C ILE A 66 4.69 1.97 14.85
N SER A 67 4.74 0.68 15.07
CA SER A 67 5.79 0.03 15.85
C SER A 67 5.93 -1.42 15.45
N GLY A 68 7.00 -2.08 15.88
CA GLY A 68 7.20 -3.51 15.62
C GLY A 68 8.61 -3.96 15.92
N GLN A 69 8.92 -5.15 15.43
CA GLN A 69 10.27 -5.71 15.36
C GLN A 69 10.75 -5.59 13.91
N ALA A 70 11.96 -5.12 13.74
CA ALA A 70 12.64 -5.18 12.45
C ALA A 70 13.58 -6.36 12.36
N ALA A 71 14.32 -6.96 12.10
CA ALA A 71 15.04 -8.22 12.28
C ALA A 71 15.44 -8.49 13.75
N CYS A 72 16.13 -7.54 14.39
CA CYS A 72 16.60 -7.68 15.77
C CYS A 72 16.13 -6.55 16.67
N ASN A 73 15.93 -5.39 16.11
CA ASN A 73 15.63 -4.20 16.87
C ASN A 73 14.14 -3.92 16.87
N SER A 74 13.63 -3.49 18.03
CA SER A 74 12.30 -2.90 18.11
C SER A 74 12.35 -1.48 17.54
N TYR A 75 11.31 -1.08 16.83
CA TYR A 75 11.18 0.27 16.28
C TYR A 75 9.83 0.87 16.56
N GLY A 76 9.72 2.18 16.43
CA GLY A 76 8.47 2.90 16.53
C GLY A 76 8.58 4.33 16.03
N GLY A 77 7.46 4.88 15.58
CA GLY A 77 7.37 6.25 15.06
C GLY A 77 5.94 6.72 14.92
N GLU A 78 5.78 7.95 14.45
CA GLU A 78 4.46 8.47 14.08
C GLU A 78 4.04 7.91 12.71
N CYS A 79 2.74 7.67 12.55
CA CYS A 79 2.17 7.19 11.29
C CYS A 79 0.82 7.84 11.05
N ILE A 80 0.70 8.56 9.96
CA ILE A 80 -0.55 9.18 9.53
C ILE A 80 -1.06 8.44 8.30
N MET A 81 -2.22 7.82 8.42
CA MET A 81 -2.88 7.09 7.34
C MET A 81 -4.17 7.81 6.93
N HIS A 82 -4.45 7.82 5.63
CA HIS A 82 -5.64 8.44 5.06
C HIS A 82 -6.52 7.39 4.37
N SER A 83 -7.84 7.57 4.44
CA SER A 83 -8.80 6.64 3.83
C SER A 83 -8.71 6.52 2.31
N ASP A 84 -7.98 7.42 1.66
CA ASP A 84 -7.67 7.35 0.22
C ASP A 84 -6.45 6.48 -0.10
N GLY A 85 -5.80 5.92 0.93
CA GLY A 85 -4.64 5.03 0.81
C GLY A 85 -3.30 5.73 0.86
N ARG A 86 -3.24 7.03 1.22
CA ARG A 86 -1.97 7.70 1.49
C ARG A 86 -1.50 7.37 2.91
N ILE A 87 -0.18 7.23 3.05
CA ILE A 87 0.48 7.04 4.34
C ILE A 87 1.68 7.99 4.43
N LYS A 88 1.94 8.48 5.62
CA LYS A 88 3.15 9.21 5.97
C LYS A 88 3.69 8.65 7.28
N ILE A 89 4.90 8.16 7.24
CA ILE A 89 5.64 7.70 8.42
C ILE A 89 6.66 8.79 8.76
N GLY A 90 6.63 9.25 9.99
CA GLY A 90 7.56 10.23 10.53
C GLY A 90 8.89 9.61 10.90
N ASP A 91 9.72 10.37 11.63
CA ASP A 91 11.00 9.86 12.10
C ASP A 91 10.78 8.66 13.01
N MET A 92 11.47 7.57 12.69
CA MET A 92 11.44 6.34 13.47
C MET A 92 12.64 6.26 14.41
N MET A 93 12.39 5.75 15.59
CA MET A 93 13.43 5.37 16.55
C MET A 93 13.50 3.86 16.62
N SER A 94 14.70 3.32 16.73
CA SER A 94 14.93 1.89 16.96
C SER A 94 15.93 1.66 18.07
N THR A 95 15.88 0.50 18.70
CA THR A 95 16.96 0.03 19.56
C THR A 95 18.20 -0.23 18.73
N LEU A 96 19.37 -0.31 19.36
CA LEU A 96 20.66 -0.45 18.69
C LEU A 96 21.37 -1.73 19.17
N MET A 97 20.74 -2.87 18.94
CA MET A 97 21.40 -4.16 19.17
C MET A 97 22.13 -4.56 17.89
N ASP A 98 23.35 -5.06 18.03
CA ASP A 98 24.12 -5.63 16.92
C ASP A 98 23.69 -7.08 16.68
N CYS A 99 23.41 -7.42 15.43
CA CYS A 99 23.01 -8.76 15.06
C CYS A 99 23.33 -9.09 13.59
N HIS A 100 23.26 -10.36 13.28
CA HIS A 100 23.63 -10.90 11.97
C HIS A 100 22.82 -10.32 10.80
N ASN A 101 21.61 -9.83 11.08
CA ASN A 101 20.64 -9.41 10.07
C ASN A 101 20.49 -7.87 9.94
N MET A 102 21.48 -7.10 10.40
CA MET A 102 21.46 -5.63 10.36
C MET A 102 21.24 -5.05 8.96
N MET A 103 21.76 -5.70 7.93
CA MET A 103 21.55 -5.25 6.56
C MET A 103 20.06 -5.31 6.16
N TYR A 104 19.41 -6.41 6.45
CA TYR A 104 17.98 -6.59 6.17
C TYR A 104 17.12 -5.63 6.98
N GLU A 105 17.45 -5.45 8.25
CA GLU A 105 16.79 -4.48 9.12
C GLU A 105 16.86 -3.07 8.55
N SER A 106 18.05 -2.64 8.11
CA SER A 106 18.25 -1.31 7.53
C SER A 106 17.42 -1.12 6.25
N ILE A 107 17.34 -2.13 5.38
CA ILE A 107 16.54 -2.08 4.16
C ILE A 107 15.03 -2.04 4.50
N PHE A 108 14.58 -2.86 5.44
CA PHE A 108 13.19 -2.87 5.89
C PHE A 108 12.77 -1.52 6.47
N LEU A 109 13.56 -0.96 7.38
CA LEU A 109 13.26 0.34 8.00
C LEU A 109 13.28 1.47 6.98
N ALA A 110 14.20 1.44 6.01
CA ALA A 110 14.24 2.41 4.92
C ALA A 110 13.00 2.30 4.02
N ALA A 111 12.62 1.08 3.60
CA ALA A 111 11.43 0.86 2.79
C ALA A 111 10.15 1.28 3.52
N LEU A 112 10.07 1.05 4.83
CA LEU A 112 8.97 1.48 5.67
C LEU A 112 8.89 3.01 5.74
N GLN A 113 10.01 3.69 5.96
CA GLN A 113 10.08 5.15 6.04
C GLN A 113 9.76 5.83 4.70
N GLU A 114 10.07 5.19 3.58
CA GLU A 114 9.78 5.69 2.24
C GLU A 114 8.35 5.43 1.77
N ALA A 115 7.55 4.69 2.54
CA ALA A 115 6.17 4.39 2.18
C ALA A 115 5.33 5.68 2.04
N LYS A 116 4.62 5.80 0.91
CA LYS A 116 3.76 6.95 0.57
C LYS A 116 2.31 6.54 0.32
N ALA A 117 2.08 5.27 0.02
CA ALA A 117 0.75 4.73 -0.15
C ALA A 117 0.64 3.31 0.43
N PHE A 118 -0.59 2.94 0.76
CA PHE A 118 -0.92 1.58 1.16
C PHE A 118 -2.18 1.08 0.47
N ARG A 119 -2.32 -0.23 0.38
CA ARG A 119 -3.52 -0.92 -0.11
C ARG A 119 -3.77 -2.15 0.74
N MET A 120 -5.04 -2.45 0.91
CA MET A 120 -5.47 -3.74 1.43
C MET A 120 -5.79 -4.67 0.25
N ASP A 121 -5.20 -5.85 0.25
CA ASP A 121 -5.53 -6.92 -0.68
C ASP A 121 -6.30 -8.00 0.11
N GLY A 122 -7.61 -7.91 0.02
CA GLY A 122 -8.49 -8.64 0.94
C GLY A 122 -8.45 -8.11 2.37
N ALA A 123 -8.69 -8.99 3.34
CA ALA A 123 -8.71 -8.62 4.76
C ALA A 123 -7.36 -8.83 5.46
N ASN A 124 -6.48 -9.63 4.88
CA ASN A 124 -5.31 -10.17 5.57
C ASN A 124 -3.98 -9.78 4.92
N THR A 125 -3.98 -8.92 3.91
CA THR A 125 -2.73 -8.50 3.25
C THR A 125 -2.68 -6.98 3.19
N LEU A 126 -1.66 -6.41 3.81
CA LEU A 126 -1.32 -5.00 3.74
C LEU A 126 -0.13 -4.83 2.79
N LYS A 127 -0.27 -3.98 1.80
CA LYS A 127 0.79 -3.64 0.84
C LYS A 127 1.19 -2.18 0.99
N LEU A 128 2.48 -1.92 1.11
CA LEU A 128 3.05 -0.58 1.19
C LEU A 128 3.81 -0.26 -0.10
N TYR A 129 3.75 1.00 -0.53
CA TYR A 129 4.32 1.47 -1.78
C TYR A 129 5.12 2.75 -1.56
N SER A 130 6.27 2.86 -2.21
CA SER A 130 7.09 4.08 -2.23
C SER A 130 6.55 5.17 -3.16
N THR A 131 5.52 4.87 -3.97
CA THR A 131 4.83 5.80 -4.87
C THR A 131 3.48 6.23 -4.30
N HIS A 132 3.05 7.47 -4.56
CA HIS A 132 1.79 8.01 -4.02
C HIS A 132 0.52 7.37 -4.59
N ASP A 133 0.58 6.84 -5.79
CA ASP A 133 -0.54 6.22 -6.50
C ASP A 133 -0.64 4.71 -6.27
N ALA A 134 0.25 4.16 -5.46
CA ALA A 134 0.40 2.72 -5.25
C ALA A 134 0.52 1.94 -6.58
N SER A 135 1.27 2.52 -7.53
CA SER A 135 1.59 1.89 -8.81
C SER A 135 2.87 1.06 -8.70
N GLY A 136 2.96 0.03 -9.52
CA GLY A 136 4.12 -0.85 -9.55
C GLY A 136 4.08 -1.95 -8.49
N GLN A 137 5.25 -2.47 -8.15
CA GLN A 137 5.40 -3.48 -7.10
C GLN A 137 5.32 -2.84 -5.71
N PRO A 138 4.67 -3.49 -4.73
CA PRO A 138 4.73 -3.03 -3.36
C PRO A 138 6.16 -3.16 -2.82
N SER A 139 6.60 -2.17 -2.06
CA SER A 139 7.91 -2.21 -1.39
C SER A 139 7.92 -3.23 -0.25
N LEU A 140 6.78 -3.35 0.45
CA LEU A 140 6.57 -4.30 1.55
C LEU A 140 5.17 -4.94 1.44
N THR A 141 5.07 -6.19 1.78
CA THR A 141 3.81 -6.94 1.90
C THR A 141 3.83 -7.83 3.12
#